data_d03992e6902ee2dc638b1ae523cdee25
#
_entry.id   d03992e6902ee2dc638b1ae523cdee25
#
_cell.length_a   1.000
_cell.length_b   1.000
_cell.length_c   1.000
_cell.angle_alpha   90.00
_cell.angle_beta   90.00
_cell.angle_gamma   90.00
#
_symmetry.space_group_name_H-M   'P 1'
#
loop_
_entity.id
_entity.type
_entity.pdbx_description
1 polymer ?
#
loop_
_entity_poly.entity_id
_entity_poly.type
_entity_poly.pdbx_seq_one_letter_code
_entity_poly.pdbx_strand_id
1 'polypeptide(L)'
;ELSVAEYETGFGIQLWKLYADIVELSVVSPGGISTGVLSRRLGAQRIPMGSTELLVYYGKPSPYSQAQEIYLNLLPVGSYVQSGIWKIRLTPRKVAVGQYDLWLPGGGSLNRATRFLVSDPDNIDDSFYRFPGDFCGSLRRFLPVLR
;
A
#
# COMPACT_ATOMS: atom_id res chain seq x y z
N GLU A 1 0.61 -7.74 4.42
CA GLU A 1 -0.59 -8.34 3.83
C GLU A 1 -1.82 -7.46 4.11
N LEU A 2 -2.75 -7.44 3.17
CA LEU A 2 -4.00 -6.69 3.24
C LEU A 2 -5.15 -7.66 3.01
N SER A 3 -6.06 -7.76 3.96
CA SER A 3 -7.32 -8.48 3.79
C SER A 3 -8.33 -7.54 3.17
N VAL A 4 -8.90 -7.92 2.03
CA VAL A 4 -9.96 -7.20 1.34
C VAL A 4 -11.26 -7.98 1.49
N ALA A 5 -12.27 -7.31 2.07
CA ALA A 5 -13.57 -7.89 2.25
C ALA A 5 -14.33 -8.06 0.93
N GLU A 6 -15.38 -8.83 0.94
CA GLU A 6 -16.31 -8.94 -0.19
C GLU A 6 -17.07 -7.63 -0.38
N TYR A 7 -17.49 -7.38 -1.62
CA TYR A 7 -18.29 -6.22 -2.02
C TYR A 7 -17.60 -4.86 -1.90
N GLU A 8 -16.26 -4.82 -1.92
CA GLU A 8 -15.55 -3.56 -2.03
C GLU A 8 -15.63 -2.98 -3.45
N THR A 9 -16.05 -1.73 -3.53
CA THR A 9 -16.28 -1.03 -4.82
C THR A 9 -15.05 -0.33 -5.37
N GLY A 10 -13.96 -0.38 -4.66
CA GLY A 10 -12.70 0.26 -4.99
C GLY A 10 -12.23 1.17 -3.86
N PHE A 11 -10.93 1.19 -3.64
CA PHE A 11 -10.31 2.01 -2.59
C PHE A 11 -8.83 2.25 -2.89
N GLY A 12 -8.30 3.28 -2.26
CA GLY A 12 -6.89 3.64 -2.36
C GLY A 12 -6.11 3.29 -1.11
N ILE A 13 -4.83 3.02 -1.30
CA ILE A 13 -3.84 2.84 -0.24
C ILE A 13 -2.77 3.90 -0.44
N GLN A 14 -2.48 4.67 0.58
CA GLN A 14 -1.38 5.62 0.59
C GLN A 14 -0.16 4.99 1.23
N LEU A 15 0.95 4.97 0.52
CA LEU A 15 2.26 4.59 1.03
C LEU A 15 3.14 5.85 1.09
N TRP A 16 3.59 6.18 2.27
CA TRP A 16 4.52 7.28 2.51
C TRP A 16 5.89 6.75 2.92
N LYS A 17 6.94 7.26 2.32
CA LYS A 17 8.32 6.94 2.64
C LYS A 17 9.24 8.14 2.40
N LEU A 18 10.47 8.08 2.89
CA LEU A 18 11.48 9.06 2.52
C LEU A 18 11.81 8.93 1.02
N TYR A 19 11.88 10.05 0.31
CA TYR A 19 12.19 10.06 -1.13
C TYR A 19 13.57 9.44 -1.43
N ALA A 20 14.56 9.70 -0.56
CA ALA A 20 15.91 9.17 -0.70
C ALA A 20 15.99 7.63 -0.56
N ASP A 21 15.02 7.02 0.11
CA ASP A 21 14.97 5.56 0.22
C ASP A 21 14.51 4.96 -1.11
N ILE A 22 15.35 4.10 -1.69
CA ILE A 22 15.06 3.38 -2.92
C ILE A 22 14.47 2.03 -2.56
N VAL A 23 13.19 1.86 -2.88
CA VAL A 23 12.41 0.66 -2.57
C VAL A 23 11.72 0.19 -3.84
N GLU A 24 11.82 -1.10 -4.12
CA GLU A 24 11.03 -1.74 -5.15
C GLU A 24 9.69 -2.17 -4.58
N LEU A 25 8.63 -1.86 -5.31
CA LEU A 25 7.27 -2.20 -4.95
C LEU A 25 6.73 -3.26 -5.91
N SER A 26 6.10 -4.28 -5.37
CA SER A 26 5.29 -5.23 -6.13
C SER A 26 4.01 -5.57 -5.38
N VAL A 27 2.97 -5.92 -6.13
CA VAL A 27 1.67 -6.28 -5.57
C VAL A 27 1.26 -7.63 -6.12
N VAL A 28 0.73 -8.49 -5.27
CA VAL A 28 0.22 -9.82 -5.62
C VAL A 28 -1.24 -9.91 -5.22
N SER A 29 -2.11 -10.28 -6.16
CA SER A 29 -3.53 -10.48 -5.92
C SER A 29 -3.80 -11.78 -5.16
N PRO A 30 -4.99 -11.96 -4.57
CA PRO A 30 -5.39 -13.22 -3.94
C PRO A 30 -5.36 -14.41 -4.89
N GLY A 31 -5.58 -14.19 -6.19
CA GLY A 31 -5.47 -15.20 -7.23
C GLY A 31 -4.05 -15.54 -7.67
N GLY A 32 -3.03 -14.91 -7.07
CA GLY A 32 -1.62 -15.17 -7.36
C GLY A 32 -1.05 -14.36 -8.53
N ILE A 33 -1.82 -13.45 -9.11
CA ILE A 33 -1.33 -12.56 -10.17
C ILE A 33 -0.42 -11.50 -9.53
N SER A 34 0.81 -11.40 -10.04
CA SER A 34 1.81 -10.43 -9.58
C SER A 34 2.00 -9.32 -10.61
N THR A 35 2.18 -8.09 -10.14
CA THR A 35 2.58 -6.97 -10.99
C THR A 35 4.03 -7.07 -11.46
N GLY A 36 4.84 -7.94 -10.83
CA GLY A 36 6.29 -7.81 -10.88
C GLY A 36 6.76 -6.53 -10.17
N VAL A 37 8.01 -6.17 -10.38
CA VAL A 37 8.56 -4.91 -9.85
C VAL A 37 7.98 -3.73 -10.61
N LEU A 38 7.30 -2.84 -9.91
CA LEU A 38 6.70 -1.65 -10.49
C LEU A 38 7.77 -0.63 -10.86
N SER A 39 7.59 0.01 -12.01
CA SER A 39 8.46 1.11 -12.43
C SER A 39 8.31 2.29 -11.46
N ARG A 40 9.44 2.84 -11.02
CA ARG A 40 9.47 4.05 -10.16
C ARG A 40 9.28 5.35 -10.93
N ARG A 41 8.81 5.26 -12.17
CA ARG A 41 8.52 6.44 -13.00
C ARG A 41 7.43 7.28 -12.33
N LEU A 42 7.67 8.57 -12.21
CA LEU A 42 6.68 9.52 -11.73
C LEU A 42 5.42 9.49 -12.58
N GLY A 43 4.27 9.66 -11.96
CA GLY A 43 2.98 9.63 -12.61
C GLY A 43 2.24 8.30 -12.46
N ALA A 44 1.18 8.15 -13.23
CA ALA A 44 0.25 7.04 -13.12
C ALA A 44 0.65 5.86 -14.00
N GLN A 45 0.44 4.65 -13.47
CA GLN A 45 0.58 3.38 -14.17
C GLN A 45 -0.66 2.54 -13.93
N ARG A 46 -1.19 1.91 -14.97
CA ARG A 46 -2.33 1.00 -14.89
C ARG A 46 -1.88 -0.43 -15.13
N ILE A 47 -2.26 -1.34 -14.25
CA ILE A 47 -1.84 -2.73 -14.29
C ILE A 47 -3.08 -3.61 -14.10
N PRO A 48 -3.45 -4.41 -15.11
CA PRO A 48 -4.55 -5.35 -14.98
C PRO A 48 -4.14 -6.53 -14.08
N MET A 49 -5.01 -6.86 -13.14
CA MET A 49 -4.80 -7.96 -12.19
C MET A 49 -6.06 -8.85 -12.10
N GLY A 50 -6.48 -9.40 -13.22
CA GLY A 50 -7.68 -10.23 -13.30
C GLY A 50 -8.97 -9.40 -13.22
N SER A 51 -9.79 -9.62 -12.20
CA SER A 51 -11.03 -8.87 -11.96
C SER A 51 -10.83 -7.51 -11.29
N THR A 52 -9.59 -7.16 -11.00
CA THR A 52 -9.22 -5.88 -10.39
C THR A 52 -8.15 -5.21 -11.24
N GLU A 53 -8.25 -3.90 -11.39
CA GLU A 53 -7.22 -3.07 -12.01
C GLU A 53 -6.49 -2.31 -10.90
N LEU A 54 -5.17 -2.36 -10.91
CA LEU A 54 -4.33 -1.58 -10.02
C LEU A 54 -3.84 -0.32 -10.73
N LEU A 55 -4.21 0.84 -10.19
CA LEU A 55 -3.65 2.12 -10.58
C LEU A 55 -2.59 2.53 -9.56
N VAL A 56 -1.36 2.71 -10.02
CA VAL A 56 -0.24 3.13 -9.17
C VAL A 56 0.19 4.52 -9.58
N TYR A 57 0.32 5.41 -8.61
CA TYR A 57 0.79 6.76 -8.81
C TYR A 57 2.00 7.04 -7.92
N TYR A 58 3.14 7.37 -8.54
CA TYR A 58 4.34 7.83 -7.87
C TYR A 58 4.36 9.35 -7.86
N GLY A 59 4.18 9.94 -6.67
CA GLY A 59 4.23 11.38 -6.45
C GLY A 59 5.64 11.93 -6.40
N LYS A 60 5.77 13.23 -6.66
CA LYS A 60 6.99 13.98 -6.38
C LYS A 60 6.97 14.44 -4.92
N PRO A 61 8.12 14.48 -4.23
CA PRO A 61 8.20 15.17 -2.94
C PRO A 61 7.92 16.67 -3.14
N SER A 62 7.30 17.27 -2.15
CA SER A 62 7.10 18.72 -2.17
C SER A 62 8.40 19.44 -1.82
N PRO A 63 8.55 20.74 -2.15
CA PRO A 63 9.74 21.52 -1.77
C PRO A 63 9.93 21.60 -0.24
N TYR A 64 8.88 21.36 0.52
CA TYR A 64 8.85 21.47 1.98
C TYR A 64 8.86 20.10 2.69
N SER A 65 8.84 18.99 1.97
CA SER A 65 8.80 17.65 2.53
C SER A 65 9.67 16.69 1.74
N GLN A 66 10.51 15.94 2.44
CA GLN A 66 11.32 14.87 1.84
C GLN A 66 10.53 13.56 1.69
N ALA A 67 9.27 13.53 2.08
CA ALA A 67 8.41 12.38 1.95
C ALA A 67 7.87 12.22 0.53
N GLN A 68 7.85 10.99 0.06
CA GLN A 68 7.24 10.61 -1.21
C GLN A 68 5.98 9.81 -0.94
N GLU A 69 4.88 10.20 -1.57
CA GLU A 69 3.67 9.41 -1.63
C GLU A 69 3.71 8.46 -2.83
N ILE A 70 3.32 7.21 -2.57
CA ILE A 70 2.96 6.25 -3.60
C ILE A 70 1.52 5.86 -3.33
N TYR A 71 0.64 6.16 -4.28
CA TYR A 71 -0.78 5.88 -4.16
C TYR A 71 -1.13 4.64 -4.97
N LEU A 72 -1.72 3.66 -4.32
CA LEU A 72 -2.19 2.41 -4.92
C LEU A 72 -3.72 2.44 -4.90
N ASN A 73 -4.37 2.41 -6.05
CA ASN A 73 -5.81 2.38 -6.14
C ASN A 73 -6.27 1.06 -6.75
N LEU A 74 -7.04 0.29 -5.99
CA LEU A 74 -7.64 -0.95 -6.43
C LEU A 74 -9.03 -0.62 -7.01
N LEU A 75 -9.18 -0.84 -8.29
CA LEU A 75 -10.41 -0.56 -9.04
C LEU A 75 -11.03 -1.87 -9.53
N PRO A 76 -12.33 -2.06 -9.38
CA PRO A 76 -13.00 -3.22 -9.94
C PRO A 76 -13.09 -3.10 -11.46
N VAL A 77 -12.85 -4.18 -12.18
CA VAL A 77 -13.17 -4.28 -13.61
C VAL A 77 -14.68 -4.46 -13.79
N GLY A 78 -15.29 -5.23 -12.89
CA GLY A 78 -16.75 -5.40 -12.81
C GLY A 78 -17.35 -4.55 -11.68
N SER A 79 -18.11 -5.20 -10.80
CA SER A 79 -18.80 -4.52 -9.70
C SER A 79 -17.94 -4.36 -8.46
N TYR A 80 -17.05 -5.32 -8.18
CA TYR A 80 -16.31 -5.38 -6.93
C TYR A 80 -14.84 -5.74 -7.15
N VAL A 81 -13.99 -5.23 -6.25
CA VAL A 81 -12.58 -5.61 -6.15
C VAL A 81 -12.48 -7.06 -5.70
N GLN A 82 -11.51 -7.78 -6.20
CA GLN A 82 -11.26 -9.17 -5.77
C GLN A 82 -11.01 -9.24 -4.27
N SER A 83 -11.87 -9.96 -3.55
CA SER A 83 -11.74 -10.20 -2.12
C SER A 83 -10.63 -11.21 -1.82
N GLY A 84 -10.10 -11.15 -0.61
CA GLY A 84 -9.07 -12.07 -0.13
C GLY A 84 -7.80 -11.35 0.30
N ILE A 85 -6.69 -12.08 0.34
CA ILE A 85 -5.41 -11.57 0.84
C ILE A 85 -4.57 -11.02 -0.32
N TRP A 86 -4.40 -9.72 -0.32
CA TRP A 86 -3.47 -9.00 -1.18
C TRP A 86 -2.12 -8.87 -0.50
N LYS A 87 -1.03 -8.99 -1.26
CA LYS A 87 0.34 -8.83 -0.73
C LYS A 87 1.00 -7.64 -1.38
N ILE A 88 1.34 -6.64 -0.58
CA ILE A 88 2.15 -5.51 -0.97
C ILE A 88 3.57 -5.81 -0.49
N ARG A 89 4.52 -5.92 -1.41
CA ARG A 89 5.91 -6.24 -1.12
C ARG A 89 6.78 -5.02 -1.37
N LEU A 90 7.55 -4.67 -0.37
CA LEU A 90 8.55 -3.62 -0.42
C LEU A 90 9.93 -4.25 -0.30
N THR A 91 10.75 -4.11 -1.34
CA THR A 91 12.12 -4.65 -1.35
C THR A 91 13.09 -3.48 -1.29
N PRO A 92 13.84 -3.32 -0.19
CA PRO A 92 14.81 -2.22 -0.05
C PRO A 92 15.99 -2.43 -1.02
N ARG A 93 16.41 -1.35 -1.69
CA ARG A 93 17.59 -1.31 -2.55
C ARG A 93 18.66 -0.40 -1.99
N LYS A 94 18.27 0.78 -1.56
CA LYS A 94 19.13 1.73 -0.85
C LYS A 94 18.27 2.42 0.19
N VAL A 95 18.63 2.26 1.44
CA VAL A 95 17.84 2.73 2.58
C VAL A 95 18.70 3.66 3.43
N ALA A 96 18.23 4.91 3.61
CA ALA A 96 18.82 5.89 4.52
C ALA A 96 18.11 5.86 5.88
N VAL A 97 16.79 5.80 5.90
CA VAL A 97 15.96 5.79 7.11
C VAL A 97 15.16 4.50 7.22
N GLY A 98 14.54 4.05 6.13
CA GLY A 98 13.82 2.79 6.05
C GLY A 98 12.40 2.82 6.64
N GLN A 99 11.95 3.95 7.14
CA GLN A 99 10.59 4.08 7.66
C GLN A 99 9.60 4.26 6.51
N TYR A 100 8.47 3.59 6.61
CA TYR A 100 7.32 3.79 5.72
C TYR A 100 6.01 3.67 6.48
N ASP A 101 5.02 4.38 6.01
CA ASP A 101 3.66 4.38 6.57
C ASP A 101 2.66 4.01 5.48
N LEU A 102 1.76 3.08 5.79
CA LEU A 102 0.65 2.67 4.93
C LEU A 102 -0.67 3.12 5.56
N TRP A 103 -1.53 3.72 4.75
CA TRP A 103 -2.82 4.25 5.20
C TRP A 103 -3.95 3.70 4.34
N LEU A 104 -5.04 3.31 4.98
CA LEU A 104 -6.32 2.98 4.35
C LEU A 104 -7.32 4.11 4.55
N PRO A 105 -8.22 4.38 3.59
CA PRO A 105 -9.26 5.38 3.75
C PRO A 105 -10.22 5.01 4.87
N GLY A 106 -10.78 6.00 5.53
CA GLY A 106 -11.78 5.87 6.56
C GLY A 106 -13.14 6.44 6.13
N GLY A 107 -13.97 6.78 7.10
CA GLY A 107 -15.22 7.50 6.84
C GLY A 107 -16.38 6.66 6.31
N GLY A 108 -16.37 5.34 6.51
CA GLY A 108 -17.47 4.46 6.16
C GLY A 108 -17.56 4.04 4.69
N SER A 109 -16.61 4.49 3.87
CA SER A 109 -16.51 4.06 2.46
C SER A 109 -15.87 2.68 2.29
N LEU A 110 -15.18 2.20 3.31
CA LEU A 110 -14.47 0.92 3.32
C LEU A 110 -15.15 -0.04 4.30
N ASN A 111 -15.29 -1.31 3.90
CA ASN A 111 -15.77 -2.35 4.79
C ASN A 111 -14.79 -2.52 5.98
N ARG A 112 -15.32 -2.64 7.19
CA ARG A 112 -14.51 -2.81 8.41
C ARG A 112 -13.65 -4.07 8.42
N ALA A 113 -14.01 -5.07 7.62
CA ALA A 113 -13.22 -6.29 7.44
C ALA A 113 -12.02 -6.11 6.49
N THR A 114 -12.00 -5.03 5.69
CA THR A 114 -10.84 -4.66 4.88
C THR A 114 -9.81 -3.97 5.77
N ARG A 115 -8.68 -4.64 5.99
CA ARG A 115 -7.66 -4.18 6.94
C ARG A 115 -6.29 -4.76 6.61
N PHE A 116 -5.24 -4.10 7.10
CA PHE A 116 -3.90 -4.69 7.10
C PHE A 116 -3.83 -5.85 8.09
N LEU A 117 -3.15 -6.92 7.65
CA LEU A 117 -2.83 -8.06 8.50
C LEU A 117 -1.38 -7.94 8.96
N VAL A 118 -1.15 -8.13 10.25
CA VAL A 118 0.20 -8.23 10.80
C VAL A 118 0.71 -9.64 10.52
N SER A 119 1.72 -9.76 9.66
CA SER A 119 2.24 -11.07 9.25
C SER A 119 3.55 -11.47 9.94
N ASP A 120 4.11 -10.62 10.81
CA ASP A 120 5.38 -10.90 11.47
C ASP A 120 5.25 -10.73 12.99
N PRO A 121 5.24 -11.84 13.77
CA PRO A 121 5.12 -11.78 15.23
C PRO A 121 6.38 -11.20 15.91
N ASP A 122 7.51 -11.11 15.23
CA ASP A 122 8.76 -10.61 15.80
C ASP A 122 8.94 -9.08 15.66
N ASN A 123 8.01 -8.41 15.00
CA ASN A 123 8.05 -6.95 14.78
C ASN A 123 6.92 -6.27 15.56
N ILE A 124 7.10 -6.17 16.87
CA ILE A 124 6.06 -5.75 17.86
C ILE A 124 5.86 -4.21 17.90
N ASP A 125 6.37 -3.44 16.98
CA ASP A 125 6.16 -1.98 16.98
C ASP A 125 5.00 -1.56 16.07
N ASP A 126 3.87 -2.28 16.21
CA ASP A 126 2.60 -1.92 15.60
C ASP A 126 1.89 -0.86 16.44
N SER A 127 2.39 0.36 16.42
CA SER A 127 1.61 1.47 16.94
C SER A 127 0.44 1.76 16.00
N PHE A 128 -0.70 1.17 16.30
CA PHE A 128 -1.98 1.55 15.73
C PHE A 128 -2.33 2.97 16.19
N TYR A 129 -1.95 3.97 15.42
CA TYR A 129 -2.45 5.33 15.65
C TYR A 129 -3.85 5.43 15.06
N ARG A 130 -4.84 5.44 15.94
CA ARG A 130 -6.20 5.83 15.62
C ARG A 130 -6.24 7.34 15.59
N PHE A 131 -6.18 7.97 14.42
CA PHE A 131 -6.52 9.37 14.29
C PHE A 131 -8.05 9.52 14.37
N PRO A 132 -8.56 10.47 15.14
CA PRO A 132 -9.99 10.79 15.14
C PRO A 132 -10.32 11.45 13.80
N GLY A 133 -11.14 10.78 13.01
CA GLY A 133 -11.82 11.38 11.88
C GLY A 133 -11.90 10.52 10.61
N ASP A 134 -10.83 10.26 9.86
CA ASP A 134 -11.00 9.90 8.46
C ASP A 134 -10.22 8.69 7.94
N PHE A 135 -9.42 7.98 8.76
CA PHE A 135 -8.65 6.82 8.31
C PHE A 135 -8.98 5.55 9.09
N CYS A 136 -9.22 4.46 8.36
CA CYS A 136 -9.63 3.18 8.94
C CYS A 136 -8.47 2.31 9.45
N GLY A 137 -7.24 2.61 9.06
CA GLY A 137 -6.06 1.89 9.51
C GLY A 137 -4.78 2.49 8.97
N SER A 138 -3.76 2.52 9.80
CA SER A 138 -2.41 2.85 9.39
C SER A 138 -1.44 1.77 9.87
N LEU A 139 -0.37 1.58 9.13
CA LEU A 139 0.72 0.69 9.45
C LEU A 139 2.03 1.45 9.27
N ARG A 140 2.76 1.64 10.36
CA ARG A 140 4.13 2.19 10.33
C ARG A 140 5.12 1.04 10.50
N ARG A 141 6.09 0.97 9.62
CA ARG A 141 7.14 -0.04 9.66
C ARG A 141 8.50 0.49 9.23
N PHE A 142 9.54 -0.25 9.60
CA PHE A 142 10.89 -0.03 9.15
C PHE A 142 11.33 -1.17 8.22
N LEU A 143 11.96 -0.79 7.13
CA LEU A 143 12.62 -1.74 6.24
C LEU A 143 13.95 -2.17 6.86
N PRO A 144 14.35 -3.44 6.71
CA PRO A 144 15.66 -3.88 7.18
C PRO A 144 16.74 -3.09 6.46
N VAL A 145 17.67 -2.52 7.23
CA VAL A 145 18.86 -1.90 6.67
C VAL A 145 19.75 -3.01 6.13
N LEU A 146 19.94 -3.04 4.83
CA LEU A 146 20.92 -3.94 4.21
C LEU A 146 22.32 -3.44 4.61
N ARG A 147 22.98 -4.18 5.46
CA ARG A 147 24.39 -3.95 5.82
C ARG A 147 25.33 -4.52 4.77
#